data_44622256c0a2e11bf32bbf1deae59140
#
_entry.id   44622256c0a2e11bf32bbf1deae59140
#
_cell.length_a   1.000
_cell.length_b   1.000
_cell.length_c   1.000
_cell.angle_alpha   90.00
_cell.angle_beta   90.00
_cell.angle_gamma   90.00
#
_symmetry.space_group_name_H-M   'P 1'
#
loop_
_entity.id
_entity.type
_entity.pdbx_description
1 polymer ?
#
loop_
_entity_poly.entity_id
_entity_poly.type
_entity_poly.pdbx_seq_one_letter_code
_entity_poly.pdbx_strand_id
1 'polypeptide(L)'
;ALPKDLRDRITLLGDITIYNGYGPSETTVFSTFTDVSNYDEITIGKPLANTRIYILDNDKNICPIGHPGEIYIAGDGVGIGYCNNEKMTKERFIQDVFYKKELMYKTGDLGKYLPTGEISYIGRVDNQIKIRGLRIELDEIEKCILKYQNIDKCIVTGDTDEKGRQFIVAYVTVTDRISTNK
;
A
#
# COMPACT_ATOMS: atom_id res chain seq x y z
N ALA A 1 1.24 -7.73 1.57
CA ALA A 1 0.39 -8.89 1.24
C ALA A 1 0.91 -10.12 1.98
N LEU A 2 0.03 -11.07 2.28
CA LEU A 2 0.41 -12.37 2.87
C LEU A 2 1.23 -13.16 1.85
N PRO A 3 2.48 -13.60 2.16
CA PRO A 3 3.26 -14.45 1.25
C PRO A 3 2.65 -15.86 1.14
N LYS A 4 2.66 -16.43 -0.07
CA LYS A 4 2.09 -17.76 -0.31
C LYS A 4 2.81 -18.86 0.48
N ASP A 5 4.13 -18.80 0.55
CA ASP A 5 4.95 -19.75 1.32
C ASP A 5 4.61 -19.72 2.83
N LEU A 6 4.32 -18.57 3.37
CA LEU A 6 3.88 -18.44 4.77
C LEU A 6 2.50 -19.09 4.98
N ARG A 7 1.53 -18.81 4.09
CA ARG A 7 0.22 -19.45 4.11
C ARG A 7 0.36 -20.97 4.05
N ASP A 8 1.13 -21.49 3.09
CA ASP A 8 1.32 -22.92 2.89
C ASP A 8 1.96 -23.60 4.11
N ARG A 9 2.93 -22.94 4.75
CA ARG A 9 3.54 -23.42 6.00
C ARG A 9 2.57 -23.44 7.17
N ILE A 10 1.69 -22.44 7.30
CA ILE A 10 0.68 -22.42 8.36
C ILE A 10 -0.33 -23.56 8.15
N THR A 11 -0.75 -23.80 6.92
CA THR A 11 -1.71 -24.87 6.59
C THR A 11 -1.16 -26.26 6.97
N LEU A 12 0.16 -26.46 6.92
CA LEU A 12 0.80 -27.72 7.35
C LEU A 12 0.74 -27.96 8.88
N LEU A 13 0.40 -26.94 9.68
CA LEU A 13 0.33 -27.08 11.14
C LEU A 13 -0.98 -27.74 11.62
N GLY A 14 -1.98 -27.91 10.75
CA GLY A 14 -3.25 -28.56 11.07
C GLY A 14 -4.44 -27.92 10.37
N ASP A 15 -5.64 -28.21 10.86
CA ASP A 15 -6.89 -27.64 10.35
C ASP A 15 -7.06 -26.18 10.84
N ILE A 16 -6.42 -25.25 10.13
CA ILE A 16 -6.39 -23.83 10.47
C ILE A 16 -7.03 -23.04 9.34
N THR A 17 -8.01 -22.21 9.65
CA THR A 17 -8.56 -21.23 8.70
C THR A 17 -7.71 -19.96 8.71
N ILE A 18 -7.24 -19.54 7.55
CA ILE A 18 -6.38 -18.37 7.38
C ILE A 18 -7.17 -17.26 6.68
N TYR A 19 -7.35 -16.16 7.38
CA TYR A 19 -8.00 -14.98 6.81
C TYR A 19 -6.97 -13.91 6.43
N ASN A 20 -7.12 -13.36 5.22
CA ASN A 20 -6.36 -12.22 4.76
C ASN A 20 -7.24 -10.96 4.81
N GLY A 21 -6.81 -9.96 5.58
CA GLY A 21 -7.47 -8.66 5.68
C GLY A 21 -6.59 -7.56 5.10
N TYR A 22 -7.20 -6.62 4.39
CA TYR A 22 -6.55 -5.45 3.86
C TYR A 22 -7.31 -4.19 4.24
N GLY A 23 -6.56 -3.15 4.60
CA GLY A 23 -7.05 -1.80 4.84
C GLY A 23 -5.96 -0.92 5.43
N PRO A 24 -5.90 0.36 5.02
CA PRO A 24 -5.06 1.35 5.66
C PRO A 24 -5.71 1.87 6.97
N SER A 25 -4.91 2.46 7.84
CA SER A 25 -5.41 3.08 9.09
C SER A 25 -6.45 4.16 8.82
N GLU A 26 -6.31 4.85 7.70
CA GLU A 26 -7.20 5.91 7.21
C GLU A 26 -8.63 5.44 6.90
N THR A 27 -8.83 4.12 6.81
CA THR A 27 -10.15 3.50 6.57
C THR A 27 -10.52 2.47 7.64
N THR A 28 -10.02 2.66 8.85
CA THR A 28 -10.37 1.88 10.06
C THR A 28 -9.97 0.40 9.97
N VAL A 29 -8.66 0.16 9.88
CA VAL A 29 -7.96 -1.12 9.98
C VAL A 29 -8.23 -2.10 8.84
N PHE A 30 -9.48 -2.57 8.66
CA PHE A 30 -9.86 -3.50 7.60
C PHE A 30 -10.95 -2.92 6.72
N SER A 31 -10.73 -2.98 5.42
CA SER A 31 -11.69 -2.56 4.39
C SER A 31 -12.15 -3.74 3.54
N THR A 32 -11.31 -4.78 3.45
CA THR A 32 -11.66 -6.03 2.77
C THR A 32 -11.20 -7.23 3.57
N PHE A 33 -11.80 -8.40 3.30
CA PHE A 33 -11.51 -9.64 4.03
C PHE A 33 -11.80 -10.86 3.16
N THR A 34 -11.00 -11.92 3.32
CA THR A 34 -11.25 -13.21 2.64
C THR A 34 -10.57 -14.36 3.35
N ASP A 35 -11.14 -15.56 3.25
CA ASP A 35 -10.48 -16.82 3.59
C ASP A 35 -9.52 -17.19 2.45
N VAL A 36 -8.26 -17.43 2.77
CA VAL A 36 -7.21 -17.81 1.82
C VAL A 36 -6.64 -19.20 2.07
N SER A 37 -7.28 -19.98 2.92
CA SER A 37 -6.76 -21.29 3.36
C SER A 37 -6.54 -22.24 2.18
N ASN A 38 -7.45 -22.23 1.19
CA ASN A 38 -7.52 -23.23 0.12
C ASN A 38 -7.44 -22.65 -1.31
N TYR A 39 -6.98 -21.40 -1.45
CA TYR A 39 -6.92 -20.74 -2.76
C TYR A 39 -5.49 -20.62 -3.29
N ASP A 40 -5.30 -20.85 -4.58
CA ASP A 40 -3.99 -20.73 -5.23
C ASP A 40 -3.52 -19.27 -5.31
N GLU A 41 -4.43 -18.33 -5.53
CA GLU A 41 -4.15 -16.90 -5.55
C GLU A 41 -4.55 -16.26 -4.21
N ILE A 42 -3.61 -15.57 -3.58
CA ILE A 42 -3.87 -14.82 -2.36
C ILE A 42 -4.39 -13.43 -2.75
N THR A 43 -5.69 -13.25 -2.59
CA THR A 43 -6.35 -11.97 -2.82
C THR A 43 -6.44 -11.16 -1.51
N ILE A 44 -6.81 -9.88 -1.62
CA ILE A 44 -7.21 -9.07 -0.46
C ILE A 44 -8.71 -9.16 -0.18
N GLY A 45 -9.44 -9.97 -0.95
CA GLY A 45 -10.84 -10.31 -0.73
C GLY A 45 -11.84 -9.32 -1.28
N LYS A 46 -13.00 -9.29 -0.61
CA LYS A 46 -14.16 -8.44 -0.96
C LYS A 46 -14.35 -7.34 0.08
N PRO A 47 -15.00 -6.23 -0.29
CA PRO A 47 -15.33 -5.17 0.66
C PRO A 47 -16.14 -5.68 1.85
N LEU A 48 -15.85 -5.16 3.04
CA LEU A 48 -16.67 -5.36 4.24
C LEU A 48 -18.00 -4.60 4.12
N ALA A 49 -18.93 -4.90 5.01
CA ALA A 49 -20.19 -4.16 5.11
C ALA A 49 -19.95 -2.65 5.25
N ASN A 50 -20.77 -1.85 4.61
CA ASN A 50 -20.66 -0.38 4.57
C ASN A 50 -19.32 0.17 4.00
N THR A 51 -18.57 -0.68 3.30
CA THR A 51 -17.33 -0.30 2.60
C THR A 51 -17.52 -0.47 1.11
N ARG A 52 -17.07 0.50 0.34
CA ARG A 52 -17.00 0.45 -1.12
C ARG A 52 -15.55 0.52 -1.55
N ILE A 53 -15.18 -0.34 -2.48
CA ILE A 53 -13.85 -0.29 -3.10
C ILE A 53 -14.05 0.08 -4.56
N TYR A 54 -13.26 1.01 -5.03
CA TYR A 54 -13.19 1.35 -6.45
C TYR A 54 -11.77 1.07 -6.94
N ILE A 55 -11.65 0.53 -8.13
CA ILE A 55 -10.38 0.42 -8.84
C ILE A 55 -10.50 1.37 -10.03
N LEU A 56 -9.74 2.47 -9.97
CA LEU A 56 -9.88 3.59 -10.89
C LEU A 56 -8.60 3.81 -11.70
N ASP A 57 -8.79 4.27 -12.94
CA ASP A 57 -7.72 4.80 -13.77
C ASP A 57 -7.31 6.23 -13.36
N ASN A 58 -6.39 6.83 -14.11
CA ASN A 58 -5.90 8.19 -13.84
C ASN A 58 -6.99 9.26 -14.00
N ASP A 59 -8.01 9.00 -14.84
CA ASP A 59 -9.15 9.89 -15.10
C ASP A 59 -10.31 9.65 -14.12
N LYS A 60 -10.14 8.77 -13.13
CA LYS A 60 -11.15 8.34 -12.15
C LYS A 60 -12.32 7.55 -12.75
N ASN A 61 -12.13 6.90 -13.87
CA ASN A 61 -13.08 5.93 -14.39
C ASN A 61 -12.86 4.56 -13.78
N ILE A 62 -13.92 3.76 -13.65
CA ILE A 62 -13.83 2.39 -13.15
C ILE A 62 -13.06 1.53 -14.16
N CYS A 63 -12.01 0.86 -13.70
CA CYS A 63 -11.29 -0.12 -14.49
C CYS A 63 -12.14 -1.38 -14.72
N PRO A 64 -12.15 -1.93 -15.95
CA PRO A 64 -12.78 -3.22 -16.22
C PRO A 64 -12.19 -4.35 -15.38
N ILE A 65 -12.96 -5.43 -15.18
CA ILE A 65 -12.48 -6.64 -14.50
C ILE A 65 -11.18 -7.14 -15.18
N GLY A 66 -10.19 -7.47 -14.36
CA GLY A 66 -8.87 -7.91 -14.81
C GLY A 66 -7.89 -6.78 -15.13
N HIS A 67 -8.33 -5.53 -15.26
CA HIS A 67 -7.46 -4.39 -15.53
C HIS A 67 -6.98 -3.74 -14.24
N PRO A 68 -5.67 -3.41 -14.16
CA PRO A 68 -5.11 -2.76 -12.99
C PRO A 68 -5.53 -1.28 -12.91
N GLY A 69 -5.71 -0.80 -11.68
CA GLY A 69 -5.94 0.60 -11.37
C GLY A 69 -5.60 0.87 -9.91
N GLU A 70 -5.68 2.14 -9.52
CA GLU A 70 -5.47 2.53 -8.13
C GLU A 70 -6.71 2.19 -7.29
N ILE A 71 -6.47 1.63 -6.09
CA ILE A 71 -7.52 1.27 -5.14
C ILE A 71 -7.96 2.54 -4.39
N TYR A 72 -9.27 2.81 -4.42
CA TYR A 72 -9.93 3.84 -3.61
C TYR A 72 -10.92 3.18 -2.68
N ILE A 73 -11.01 3.67 -1.44
CA ILE A 73 -11.89 3.12 -0.41
C ILE A 73 -12.86 4.21 0.03
N ALA A 74 -14.15 3.89 0.04
CA ALA A 74 -15.23 4.76 0.49
C ALA A 74 -16.12 4.04 1.50
N GLY A 75 -16.97 4.77 2.20
CA GLY A 75 -17.92 4.25 3.18
C GLY A 75 -17.63 4.70 4.61
N ASP A 76 -18.33 4.10 5.56
CA ASP A 76 -18.37 4.54 6.96
C ASP A 76 -17.02 4.47 7.69
N GLY A 77 -16.09 3.63 7.20
CA GLY A 77 -14.76 3.48 7.77
C GLY A 77 -13.78 4.57 7.38
N VAL A 78 -14.11 5.45 6.43
CA VAL A 78 -13.19 6.49 5.95
C VAL A 78 -13.06 7.60 6.98
N GLY A 79 -11.81 7.89 7.37
CA GLY A 79 -11.48 8.97 8.29
C GLY A 79 -11.75 10.36 7.70
N ILE A 80 -11.68 11.37 8.56
CA ILE A 80 -11.92 12.78 8.15
C ILE A 80 -10.66 13.48 7.64
N GLY A 81 -9.47 12.90 7.83
CA GLY A 81 -8.20 13.46 7.40
C GLY A 81 -7.06 13.27 8.39
N TYR A 82 -5.92 13.87 8.10
CA TYR A 82 -4.72 13.85 8.93
C TYR A 82 -4.69 15.03 9.90
N CYS A 83 -4.32 14.79 11.15
CA CYS A 83 -4.16 15.85 12.15
C CYS A 83 -3.03 16.80 11.73
N ASN A 84 -3.32 18.11 11.76
CA ASN A 84 -2.38 19.17 11.43
C ASN A 84 -1.71 19.08 10.04
N ASN A 85 -2.33 18.37 9.08
CA ASN A 85 -1.81 18.25 7.72
C ASN A 85 -2.93 18.35 6.68
N GLU A 86 -3.44 19.58 6.51
CA GLU A 86 -4.52 19.87 5.55
C GLU A 86 -4.13 19.55 4.10
N LYS A 87 -2.87 19.78 3.75
CA LYS A 87 -2.39 19.52 2.39
C LYS A 87 -2.55 18.05 2.04
N MET A 88 -1.97 17.16 2.85
CA MET A 88 -2.07 15.72 2.65
C MET A 88 -3.51 15.22 2.77
N THR A 89 -4.30 15.81 3.67
CA THR A 89 -5.73 15.50 3.79
C THR A 89 -6.45 15.72 2.47
N LYS A 90 -6.29 16.89 1.84
CA LYS A 90 -6.92 17.22 0.56
C LYS A 90 -6.42 16.34 -0.60
N GLU A 91 -5.17 15.88 -0.54
CA GLU A 91 -4.58 15.00 -1.56
C GLU A 91 -5.07 13.54 -1.46
N ARG A 92 -5.33 13.06 -0.24
CA ARG A 92 -5.66 11.65 0.01
C ARG A 92 -7.14 11.40 0.29
N PHE A 93 -7.83 12.33 0.95
CA PHE A 93 -9.26 12.24 1.22
C PHE A 93 -9.99 13.14 0.24
N ILE A 94 -10.44 12.55 -0.86
CA ILE A 94 -11.08 13.28 -1.95
C ILE A 94 -12.57 13.00 -1.97
N GLN A 95 -13.33 13.84 -2.67
CA GLN A 95 -14.76 13.62 -2.84
C GLN A 95 -15.00 12.32 -3.59
N ASP A 96 -15.93 11.49 -3.09
CA ASP A 96 -16.35 10.27 -3.77
C ASP A 96 -17.00 10.63 -5.13
N VAL A 97 -16.46 10.08 -6.21
CA VAL A 97 -16.90 10.41 -7.57
C VAL A 97 -18.31 9.88 -7.89
N PHE A 98 -18.77 8.88 -7.12
CA PHE A 98 -20.10 8.27 -7.30
C PHE A 98 -21.11 8.74 -6.26
N TYR A 99 -20.65 9.10 -5.05
CA TYR A 99 -21.47 9.58 -3.93
C TYR A 99 -21.00 10.95 -3.45
N LYS A 100 -21.42 12.00 -4.16
CA LYS A 100 -20.94 13.39 -4.04
C LYS A 100 -20.98 14.02 -2.63
N LYS A 101 -21.63 13.41 -1.66
CA LYS A 101 -21.67 13.90 -0.26
C LYS A 101 -20.68 13.21 0.65
N GLU A 102 -19.96 12.24 0.17
CA GLU A 102 -19.05 11.40 0.93
C GLU A 102 -17.60 11.60 0.49
N LEU A 103 -16.69 11.15 1.32
CA LEU A 103 -15.26 11.09 0.99
C LEU A 103 -14.87 9.67 0.58
N MET A 104 -13.88 9.58 -0.28
CA MET A 104 -13.13 8.36 -0.52
C MET A 104 -11.64 8.59 -0.26
N TYR A 105 -10.98 7.55 0.23
CA TYR A 105 -9.56 7.57 0.51
C TYR A 105 -8.77 7.01 -0.68
N LYS A 106 -7.82 7.80 -1.15
CA LYS A 106 -6.86 7.44 -2.19
C LYS A 106 -5.70 6.69 -1.55
N THR A 107 -5.64 5.35 -1.74
CA THR A 107 -4.71 4.49 -1.00
C THR A 107 -3.26 4.58 -1.47
N GLY A 108 -3.05 4.83 -2.77
CA GLY A 108 -1.76 4.66 -3.44
C GLY A 108 -1.42 3.20 -3.72
N ASP A 109 -2.33 2.27 -3.44
CA ASP A 109 -2.20 0.86 -3.76
C ASP A 109 -2.79 0.55 -5.14
N LEU A 110 -2.19 -0.37 -5.88
CA LEU A 110 -2.68 -0.88 -7.16
C LEU A 110 -3.35 -2.24 -6.96
N GLY A 111 -4.46 -2.44 -7.64
CA GLY A 111 -5.17 -3.71 -7.66
C GLY A 111 -6.00 -3.91 -8.92
N LYS A 112 -6.64 -5.06 -9.01
CA LYS A 112 -7.62 -5.37 -10.06
C LYS A 112 -8.73 -6.23 -9.48
N TYR A 113 -9.94 -6.03 -9.97
CA TYR A 113 -11.04 -6.97 -9.70
C TYR A 113 -10.85 -8.27 -10.49
N LEU A 114 -11.06 -9.38 -9.82
CA LEU A 114 -11.15 -10.70 -10.44
C LEU A 114 -12.61 -11.02 -10.83
N PRO A 115 -12.85 -11.97 -11.74
CA PRO A 115 -14.20 -12.42 -12.09
C PRO A 115 -15.01 -12.93 -10.88
N THR A 116 -14.34 -13.37 -9.82
CA THR A 116 -14.93 -13.79 -8.54
C THR A 116 -15.50 -12.64 -7.71
N GLY A 117 -15.21 -11.39 -8.10
CA GLY A 117 -15.52 -10.19 -7.34
C GLY A 117 -14.53 -9.90 -6.21
N GLU A 118 -13.48 -10.68 -6.08
CA GLU A 118 -12.37 -10.41 -5.18
C GLU A 118 -11.35 -9.46 -5.82
N ILE A 119 -10.51 -8.88 -5.00
CA ILE A 119 -9.48 -7.93 -5.42
C ILE A 119 -8.10 -8.58 -5.28
N SER A 120 -7.38 -8.64 -6.40
CA SER A 120 -5.97 -9.01 -6.42
C SER A 120 -5.13 -7.75 -6.21
N TYR A 121 -4.24 -7.77 -5.21
CA TYR A 121 -3.30 -6.69 -4.90
C TYR A 121 -2.07 -6.81 -5.79
N ILE A 122 -1.67 -5.71 -6.43
CA ILE A 122 -0.55 -5.71 -7.38
C ILE A 122 0.70 -5.08 -6.76
N GLY A 123 0.53 -3.98 -6.03
CA GLY A 123 1.66 -3.23 -5.49
C GLY A 123 1.27 -1.80 -5.11
N ARG A 124 2.24 -0.87 -5.18
CA ARG A 124 2.01 0.55 -4.91
C ARG A 124 2.35 1.41 -6.11
N VAL A 125 1.65 2.55 -6.21
CA VAL A 125 1.93 3.61 -7.19
C VAL A 125 3.16 4.41 -6.78
N ASP A 126 3.35 4.56 -5.46
CA ASP A 126 4.43 5.33 -4.85
C ASP A 126 5.54 4.41 -4.29
N ASN A 127 6.64 5.02 -3.85
CA ASN A 127 7.80 4.33 -3.29
C ASN A 127 7.64 3.93 -1.82
N GLN A 128 6.41 3.98 -1.28
CA GLN A 128 6.16 3.61 0.10
C GLN A 128 6.34 2.10 0.31
N ILE A 129 7.03 1.73 1.38
CA ILE A 129 7.26 0.33 1.74
C ILE A 129 6.78 0.03 3.16
N LYS A 130 6.59 -1.27 3.44
CA LYS A 130 6.32 -1.75 4.80
C LYS A 130 7.48 -2.61 5.27
N ILE A 131 8.22 -2.16 6.30
CA ILE A 131 9.29 -2.94 6.92
C ILE A 131 8.88 -3.28 8.35
N ARG A 132 8.78 -4.56 8.68
CA ARG A 132 8.37 -5.06 10.01
C ARG A 132 7.07 -4.43 10.51
N GLY A 133 6.11 -4.22 9.60
CA GLY A 133 4.81 -3.59 9.90
C GLY A 133 4.83 -2.06 9.97
N LEU A 134 5.99 -1.42 9.91
CA LEU A 134 6.10 0.04 9.87
C LEU A 134 5.92 0.53 8.43
N ARG A 135 5.05 1.51 8.25
CA ARG A 135 4.83 2.23 7.00
C ARG A 135 5.91 3.31 6.85
N ILE A 136 6.72 3.22 5.81
CA ILE A 136 7.89 4.07 5.58
C ILE A 136 7.74 4.78 4.25
N GLU A 137 7.77 6.11 4.29
CA GLU A 137 7.81 6.98 3.12
C GLU A 137 9.27 7.17 2.71
N LEU A 138 9.71 6.52 1.63
CA LEU A 138 11.11 6.62 1.16
C LEU A 138 11.46 8.05 0.73
N ASP A 139 10.50 8.77 0.16
CA ASP A 139 10.66 10.18 -0.24
C ASP A 139 10.95 11.11 0.95
N GLU A 140 10.47 10.80 2.17
CA GLU A 140 10.80 11.58 3.37
C GLU A 140 12.25 11.36 3.79
N ILE A 141 12.74 10.14 3.65
CA ILE A 141 14.15 9.81 3.91
C ILE A 141 15.04 10.52 2.89
N GLU A 142 14.69 10.51 1.61
CA GLU A 142 15.41 11.25 0.56
C GLU A 142 15.50 12.74 0.89
N LYS A 143 14.36 13.37 1.22
CA LYS A 143 14.30 14.79 1.60
C LYS A 143 15.15 15.08 2.85
N CYS A 144 15.23 14.14 3.78
CA CYS A 144 16.06 14.29 4.98
C CYS A 144 17.55 14.24 4.64
N ILE A 145 17.96 13.27 3.81
CA ILE A 145 19.34 13.08 3.37
C ILE A 145 19.81 14.29 2.53
N LEU A 146 18.98 14.80 1.61
CA LEU A 146 19.26 15.96 0.78
C LEU A 146 19.47 17.28 1.54
N LYS A 147 19.17 17.34 2.85
CA LYS A 147 19.49 18.52 3.68
C LYS A 147 20.98 18.62 4.01
N TYR A 148 21.75 17.57 3.82
CA TYR A 148 23.20 17.60 4.05
C TYR A 148 23.92 18.29 2.90
N GLN A 149 24.77 19.27 3.22
CA GLN A 149 25.39 20.19 2.25
C GLN A 149 26.24 19.52 1.17
N ASN A 150 26.81 18.35 1.46
CA ASN A 150 27.69 17.64 0.54
C ASN A 150 26.97 16.57 -0.28
N ILE A 151 25.66 16.48 -0.22
CA ILE A 151 24.86 15.52 -1.01
C ILE A 151 24.15 16.28 -2.12
N ASP A 152 24.43 15.90 -3.38
CA ASP A 152 23.83 16.49 -4.57
C ASP A 152 22.53 15.77 -4.96
N LYS A 153 22.57 14.42 -4.99
CA LYS A 153 21.39 13.59 -5.30
C LYS A 153 21.27 12.43 -4.33
N CYS A 154 20.05 12.04 -4.09
CA CYS A 154 19.71 10.88 -3.27
C CYS A 154 18.55 10.12 -3.90
N ILE A 155 18.66 8.79 -3.95
CA ILE A 155 17.57 7.88 -4.26
C ILE A 155 17.53 6.85 -3.14
N VAL A 156 16.36 6.66 -2.54
CA VAL A 156 16.13 5.67 -1.49
C VAL A 156 15.23 4.55 -2.00
N THR A 157 15.64 3.31 -1.81
CA THR A 157 14.90 2.11 -2.22
C THR A 157 14.74 1.13 -1.07
N GLY A 158 13.67 0.33 -1.12
CA GLY A 158 13.58 -0.87 -0.31
C GLY A 158 14.21 -2.05 -1.03
N ASP A 159 14.93 -2.89 -0.30
CA ASP A 159 15.53 -4.11 -0.82
C ASP A 159 15.30 -5.27 0.14
N THR A 160 15.59 -6.50 -0.32
CA THR A 160 15.40 -7.72 0.47
C THR A 160 16.65 -8.57 0.38
N ASP A 161 17.20 -8.98 1.52
CA ASP A 161 18.37 -9.85 1.57
C ASP A 161 18.02 -11.31 1.21
N GLU A 162 19.06 -12.15 1.06
CA GLU A 162 18.94 -13.58 0.75
C GLU A 162 18.11 -14.37 1.78
N LYS A 163 17.92 -13.80 2.98
CA LYS A 163 17.10 -14.39 4.07
C LYS A 163 15.69 -13.85 4.11
N GLY A 164 15.28 -13.04 3.11
CA GLY A 164 13.95 -12.43 3.04
C GLY A 164 13.75 -11.24 3.99
N ARG A 165 14.83 -10.67 4.57
CA ARG A 165 14.71 -9.50 5.46
C ARG A 165 14.75 -8.23 4.63
N GLN A 166 13.72 -7.41 4.77
CA GLN A 166 13.62 -6.11 4.11
C GLN A 166 14.49 -5.07 4.81
N PHE A 167 15.18 -4.24 4.03
CA PHE A 167 16.02 -3.14 4.49
C PHE A 167 15.93 -1.95 3.51
N ILE A 168 16.45 -0.81 3.93
CA ILE A 168 16.44 0.43 3.13
C ILE A 168 17.86 0.70 2.67
N VAL A 169 17.99 1.08 1.40
CA VAL A 169 19.25 1.49 0.77
C VAL A 169 19.10 2.91 0.25
N ALA A 170 20.06 3.78 0.60
CA ALA A 170 20.17 5.12 0.04
C ALA A 170 21.39 5.20 -0.89
N TYR A 171 21.16 5.53 -2.14
CA TYR A 171 22.19 5.84 -3.12
C TYR A 171 22.36 7.35 -3.18
N VAL A 172 23.58 7.83 -2.93
CA VAL A 172 23.87 9.27 -2.88
C VAL A 172 25.00 9.65 -3.81
N THR A 173 24.92 10.84 -4.42
CA THR A 173 26.05 11.49 -5.07
C THR A 173 26.53 12.64 -4.19
N VAL A 174 27.85 12.81 -4.09
CA VAL A 174 28.47 13.86 -3.28
C VAL A 174 29.17 14.89 -4.17
N THR A 175 29.12 16.15 -3.78
CA THR A 175 29.73 17.26 -4.50
C THR A 175 31.26 17.32 -4.31
N ASP A 176 31.74 16.91 -3.10
CA ASP A 176 33.16 16.80 -2.82
C ASP A 176 33.55 15.35 -2.54
N ARG A 177 34.78 14.94 -2.93
CA ARG A 177 35.30 13.61 -2.57
C ARG A 177 35.40 13.52 -1.04
N ILE A 178 34.39 12.94 -0.41
CA ILE A 178 34.51 12.53 1.00
C ILE A 178 35.51 11.39 0.99
N SER A 179 36.68 11.61 1.66
CA SER A 179 37.61 10.51 1.93
C SER A 179 36.88 9.54 2.88
N THR A 180 36.43 8.41 2.34
CA THR A 180 35.90 7.31 3.14
C THR A 180 37.06 6.71 3.93
N ASN A 181 37.35 7.26 5.11
CA ASN A 181 38.15 6.53 6.09
C ASN A 181 37.33 5.33 6.57
N LYS A 182 37.92 4.14 6.32
CA LYS A 182 37.41 2.85 6.77
C LYS A 182 37.39 2.76 8.31
#